data_f58c7e63b1c635b70bc1fd77057b6ae7
#
_entry.id   f58c7e63b1c635b70bc1fd77057b6ae7
#
_cell.length_a   1.000
_cell.length_b   1.000
_cell.length_c   1.000
_cell.angle_alpha   90.00
_cell.angle_beta   90.00
_cell.angle_gamma   90.00
#
_symmetry.space_group_name_H-M   'P 1'
#
loop_
_entity.id
_entity.type
_entity.pdbx_description
1 polymer ?
#
loop_
_entity_poly.entity_id
_entity_poly.type
_entity_poly.pdbx_seq_one_letter_code
_entity_poly.pdbx_strand_id
1 'polypeptide(L)'
;GLKGMILFSVETLKADGERDLKIANVMSTAATRGNANESVYCATKWGERGYTESLKAAYKGTSVKIVGVCPGGIDTEFYRDSHDYVSEEKQHTFMSPADCANVILFNLVNDANLTVADILIERNYV
;
A
#
# COMPACT_ATOMS: atom_id res chain seq x y z
N GLY A 1 -2.58 -3.01 -10.17
CA GLY A 1 -1.12 -3.00 -10.23
C GLY A 1 -0.55 -1.64 -10.58
N LEU A 2 0.74 -1.57 -10.91
CA LEU A 2 1.50 -0.33 -11.10
C LEU A 2 0.84 0.68 -12.04
N LYS A 3 0.37 0.25 -13.23
CA LYS A 3 -0.31 1.15 -14.18
C LYS A 3 -1.55 1.80 -13.57
N GLY A 4 -2.36 1.05 -12.84
CA GLY A 4 -3.55 1.58 -12.19
C GLY A 4 -3.20 2.62 -11.13
N MET A 5 -2.22 2.34 -10.28
CA MET A 5 -1.73 3.28 -9.26
C MET A 5 -1.27 4.59 -9.89
N ILE A 6 -0.48 4.54 -10.96
CA ILE A 6 0.00 5.73 -11.67
C ILE A 6 -1.19 6.54 -12.22
N LEU A 7 -2.09 5.91 -12.95
CA LEU A 7 -3.23 6.60 -13.57
C LEU A 7 -4.14 7.25 -12.53
N PHE A 8 -4.53 6.52 -11.49
CA PHE A 8 -5.37 7.08 -10.43
C PHE A 8 -4.70 8.22 -9.68
N SER A 9 -3.43 8.08 -9.33
CA SER A 9 -2.69 9.15 -8.65
C SER A 9 -2.60 10.42 -9.51
N VAL A 10 -2.28 10.28 -10.80
CA VAL A 10 -2.18 11.41 -11.73
C VAL A 10 -3.52 12.13 -11.87
N GLU A 11 -4.60 11.39 -12.10
CA GLU A 11 -5.92 11.99 -12.26
C GLU A 11 -6.43 12.63 -10.96
N THR A 12 -6.18 12.01 -9.81
CA THR A 12 -6.53 12.59 -8.51
C THR A 12 -5.77 13.90 -8.25
N LEU A 13 -4.47 13.91 -8.49
CA LEU A 13 -3.64 15.11 -8.32
C LEU A 13 -4.00 16.23 -9.27
N LYS A 14 -4.41 15.90 -10.50
CA LYS A 14 -4.92 16.92 -11.46
C LYS A 14 -6.28 17.50 -11.01
N ALA A 15 -7.17 16.67 -10.50
CA ALA A 15 -8.52 17.08 -10.13
C ALA A 15 -8.53 17.99 -8.89
N ASP A 16 -7.68 17.70 -7.90
CA ASP A 16 -7.68 18.40 -6.61
C ASP A 16 -6.54 19.38 -6.38
N GLY A 17 -5.62 19.49 -7.30
CA GLY A 17 -4.45 20.37 -7.47
C GLY A 17 -3.85 21.12 -6.27
N GLU A 18 -4.65 21.79 -5.44
CA GLU A 18 -4.19 22.62 -4.33
C GLU A 18 -4.92 22.33 -2.99
N ARG A 19 -5.74 21.28 -2.93
CA ARG A 19 -6.46 20.92 -1.70
C ARG A 19 -5.59 20.05 -0.78
N ASP A 20 -5.99 19.96 0.49
CA ASP A 20 -5.40 19.07 1.51
C ASP A 20 -5.66 17.60 1.17
N LEU A 21 -5.04 17.12 0.11
CA LEU A 21 -5.21 15.78 -0.41
C LEU A 21 -4.36 14.79 0.38
N LYS A 22 -4.95 13.66 0.74
CA LYS A 22 -4.27 12.56 1.42
C LYS A 22 -4.39 11.30 0.56
N ILE A 23 -3.26 10.74 0.14
CA ILE A 23 -3.18 9.57 -0.71
C ILE A 23 -2.46 8.44 0.04
N ALA A 24 -3.10 7.29 0.16
CA ALA A 24 -2.48 6.05 0.61
C ALA A 24 -2.28 5.11 -0.57
N ASN A 25 -1.05 4.87 -0.95
CA ASN A 25 -0.69 3.88 -1.96
C ASN A 25 -0.49 2.52 -1.29
N VAL A 26 -1.45 1.64 -1.45
CA VAL A 26 -1.43 0.30 -0.85
C VAL A 26 -0.69 -0.67 -1.77
N MET A 27 0.44 -1.15 -1.30
CA MET A 27 1.34 -2.05 -2.02
C MET A 27 1.33 -3.47 -1.43
N SER A 28 2.42 -3.90 -0.85
CA SER A 28 2.61 -5.19 -0.19
C SER A 28 3.96 -5.22 0.54
N THR A 29 4.14 -6.13 1.47
CA THR A 29 5.48 -6.48 2.00
C THR A 29 6.43 -6.94 0.88
N ALA A 30 5.92 -7.43 -0.24
CA ALA A 30 6.71 -7.74 -1.46
C ALA A 30 7.36 -6.49 -2.09
N ALA A 31 6.99 -5.29 -1.68
CA ALA A 31 7.67 -4.03 -2.03
C ALA A 31 8.85 -3.70 -1.09
N THR A 32 9.12 -4.53 -0.09
CA THR A 32 10.20 -4.33 0.90
C THR A 32 11.23 -5.44 0.89
N ARG A 33 10.90 -6.59 0.31
CA ARG A 33 11.76 -7.79 0.24
C ARG A 33 11.41 -8.64 -0.98
N GLY A 34 12.31 -9.54 -1.35
CA GLY A 34 12.03 -10.56 -2.35
C GLY A 34 11.29 -11.75 -1.74
N ASN A 35 10.41 -12.36 -2.52
CA ASN A 35 9.77 -13.62 -2.21
C ASN A 35 10.16 -14.67 -3.26
N ALA A 36 10.49 -15.87 -2.82
CA ALA A 36 10.71 -16.99 -3.74
C ALA A 36 9.44 -17.23 -4.56
N ASN A 37 9.61 -17.56 -5.84
CA ASN A 37 8.53 -17.86 -6.78
C ASN A 37 7.57 -16.69 -7.12
N GLU A 38 7.83 -15.48 -6.63
CA GLU A 38 6.99 -14.29 -6.86
C GLU A 38 7.74 -13.16 -7.57
N SER A 39 8.70 -13.45 -8.43
CA SER A 39 9.58 -12.45 -9.03
C SER A 39 8.85 -11.34 -9.79
N VAL A 40 7.84 -11.68 -10.58
CA VAL A 40 7.03 -10.70 -11.33
C VAL A 40 6.18 -9.85 -10.39
N TYR A 41 5.58 -10.47 -9.39
CA TYR A 41 4.80 -9.76 -8.36
C TYR A 41 5.68 -8.80 -7.57
N CYS A 42 6.83 -9.26 -7.08
CA CYS A 42 7.81 -8.41 -6.40
C CYS A 42 8.27 -7.25 -7.28
N ALA A 43 8.60 -7.50 -8.56
CA ALA A 43 8.99 -6.44 -9.48
C ALA A 43 7.91 -5.36 -9.62
N THR A 44 6.64 -5.77 -9.72
CA THR A 44 5.50 -4.86 -9.78
C THR A 44 5.39 -4.03 -8.49
N LYS A 45 5.47 -4.69 -7.33
CA LYS A 45 5.34 -4.02 -6.02
C LYS A 45 6.52 -3.09 -5.71
N TRP A 46 7.72 -3.44 -6.12
CA TRP A 46 8.87 -2.53 -6.06
C TRP A 46 8.71 -1.33 -7.00
N GLY A 47 8.12 -1.52 -8.18
CA GLY A 47 7.76 -0.43 -9.09
C GLY A 47 6.74 0.53 -8.46
N GLU A 48 5.70 0.01 -7.81
CA GLU A 48 4.72 0.80 -7.06
C GLU A 48 5.39 1.60 -5.92
N ARG A 49 6.36 0.99 -5.22
CA ARG A 49 7.13 1.67 -4.20
C ARG A 49 7.98 2.80 -4.76
N GLY A 50 8.75 2.54 -5.83
CA GLY A 50 9.57 3.56 -6.47
C GLY A 50 8.74 4.77 -6.94
N TYR A 51 7.58 4.51 -7.53
CA TYR A 51 6.63 5.55 -7.91
C TYR A 51 6.13 6.35 -6.69
N THR A 52 5.74 5.66 -5.61
CA THR A 52 5.26 6.29 -4.38
C THR A 52 6.33 7.19 -3.75
N GLU A 53 7.58 6.72 -3.68
CA GLU A 53 8.69 7.51 -3.15
C GLU A 53 8.95 8.78 -4.00
N SER A 54 8.85 8.67 -5.32
CA SER A 54 8.98 9.81 -6.21
C SER A 54 7.86 10.85 -6.01
N LEU A 55 6.62 10.40 -5.79
CA LEU A 55 5.51 11.29 -5.45
C LEU A 55 5.74 12.00 -4.10
N LYS A 56 6.17 11.26 -3.07
CA LYS A 56 6.51 11.86 -1.77
C LYS A 56 7.55 12.98 -1.91
N ALA A 57 8.59 12.75 -2.71
CA ALA A 57 9.62 13.74 -2.97
C ALA A 57 9.06 14.96 -3.71
N ALA A 58 8.22 14.74 -4.73
CA ALA A 58 7.63 15.81 -5.54
C ALA A 58 6.68 16.72 -4.74
N TYR A 59 5.95 16.16 -3.78
CA TYR A 59 4.94 16.88 -3.00
C TYR A 59 5.41 17.26 -1.59
N LYS A 60 6.70 17.06 -1.29
CA LYS A 60 7.27 17.48 0.00
C LYS A 60 7.14 18.99 0.19
N GLY A 61 6.65 19.40 1.35
CA GLY A 61 6.45 20.81 1.67
C GLY A 61 5.15 21.40 1.12
N THR A 62 4.28 20.59 0.53
CA THR A 62 2.93 20.99 0.11
C THR A 62 1.88 20.48 1.11
N SER A 63 0.61 20.83 0.90
CA SER A 63 -0.51 20.29 1.68
C SER A 63 -0.90 18.86 1.31
N VAL A 64 -0.36 18.32 0.21
CA VAL A 64 -0.60 16.94 -0.23
C VAL A 64 0.22 15.97 0.61
N LYS A 65 -0.45 15.02 1.27
CA LYS A 65 0.21 13.96 2.06
C LYS A 65 0.13 12.63 1.31
N ILE A 66 1.27 11.98 1.12
CA ILE A 66 1.36 10.70 0.43
C ILE A 66 1.98 9.67 1.36
N VAL A 67 1.27 8.57 1.57
CA VAL A 67 1.65 7.48 2.48
C VAL A 67 1.83 6.20 1.69
N GLY A 68 2.94 5.53 1.85
CA GLY A 68 3.17 4.18 1.35
C GLY A 68 2.67 3.14 2.37
N VAL A 69 1.88 2.19 1.94
CA VAL A 69 1.35 1.12 2.81
C VAL A 69 1.81 -0.23 2.28
N CYS A 70 2.50 -1.00 3.12
CA CYS A 70 3.03 -2.31 2.77
C CYS A 70 2.43 -3.37 3.71
N PRO A 71 1.21 -3.85 3.44
CA PRO A 71 0.61 -4.91 4.24
C PRO A 71 1.18 -6.28 3.86
N GLY A 72 1.25 -7.18 4.82
CA GLY A 72 1.42 -8.62 4.62
C GLY A 72 0.11 -9.27 4.17
N GLY A 73 -0.02 -10.58 4.40
CA GLY A 73 -1.21 -11.33 3.99
C GLY A 73 -2.49 -10.83 4.68
N ILE A 74 -3.47 -10.46 3.87
CA ILE A 74 -4.81 -10.06 4.31
C ILE A 74 -5.79 -11.15 3.90
N ASP A 75 -6.70 -11.53 4.78
CA ASP A 75 -7.73 -12.55 4.55
C ASP A 75 -8.78 -11.99 3.57
N THR A 76 -8.60 -12.29 2.29
CA THR A 76 -9.46 -11.86 1.19
C THR A 76 -9.58 -12.97 0.15
N GLU A 77 -10.46 -12.79 -0.81
CA GLU A 77 -10.60 -13.70 -1.95
C GLU A 77 -9.43 -13.67 -2.95
N PHE A 78 -8.45 -12.78 -2.75
CA PHE A 78 -7.30 -12.59 -3.63
C PHE A 78 -6.56 -13.90 -3.95
N TYR A 79 -6.49 -14.82 -3.00
CA TYR A 79 -5.75 -16.08 -3.14
C TYR A 79 -6.56 -17.21 -3.77
N ARG A 80 -7.87 -17.07 -3.95
CA ARG A 80 -8.74 -18.16 -4.45
C ARG A 80 -8.41 -18.59 -5.86
N ASP A 81 -8.06 -17.63 -6.72
CA ASP A 81 -7.79 -17.86 -8.15
C ASP A 81 -6.31 -17.70 -8.49
N SER A 82 -5.44 -17.63 -7.50
CA SER A 82 -4.00 -17.48 -7.74
C SER A 82 -3.32 -18.84 -7.82
N HIS A 83 -2.23 -18.91 -8.59
CA HIS A 83 -1.35 -20.08 -8.60
C HIS A 83 -0.66 -20.32 -7.24
N ASP A 84 -0.63 -19.30 -6.39
CA ASP A 84 -0.13 -19.36 -5.03
C ASP A 84 -1.26 -19.73 -4.06
N TYR A 85 -1.78 -20.94 -4.22
CA TYR A 85 -2.82 -21.46 -3.33
C TYR A 85 -2.38 -21.39 -1.88
N VAL A 86 -3.15 -20.69 -1.09
CA VAL A 86 -3.00 -20.64 0.37
C VAL A 86 -4.10 -21.49 0.98
N SER A 87 -3.73 -22.50 1.77
CA SER A 87 -4.70 -23.35 2.46
C SER A 87 -5.58 -22.51 3.39
N GLU A 88 -6.84 -22.92 3.60
CA GLU A 88 -7.75 -22.24 4.53
C GLU A 88 -7.15 -22.08 5.93
N GLU A 89 -6.49 -23.12 6.43
CA GLU A 89 -5.81 -23.11 7.73
C GLU A 89 -4.75 -22.00 7.80
N LYS A 90 -3.94 -21.84 6.75
CA LYS A 90 -2.94 -20.78 6.69
C LYS A 90 -3.59 -19.40 6.52
N GLN A 91 -4.68 -19.30 5.76
CA GLN A 91 -5.40 -18.06 5.55
C GLN A 91 -6.02 -17.52 6.84
N HIS A 92 -6.43 -18.38 7.78
CA HIS A 92 -6.89 -17.96 9.10
C HIS A 92 -5.83 -17.23 9.94
N THR A 93 -4.55 -17.34 9.59
CA THR A 93 -3.48 -16.55 10.21
C THR A 93 -3.31 -15.17 9.61
N PHE A 94 -4.05 -14.84 8.55
CA PHE A 94 -3.96 -13.55 7.86
C PHE A 94 -4.69 -12.45 8.63
N MET A 95 -4.29 -11.21 8.35
CA MET A 95 -4.89 -10.05 8.99
C MET A 95 -6.29 -9.79 8.44
N SER A 96 -7.21 -9.31 9.27
CA SER A 96 -8.52 -8.92 8.76
C SER A 96 -8.42 -7.66 7.90
N PRO A 97 -9.22 -7.54 6.82
CA PRO A 97 -9.28 -6.32 6.02
C PRO A 97 -9.66 -5.08 6.84
N ALA A 98 -10.56 -5.25 7.81
CA ALA A 98 -11.02 -4.16 8.66
C ALA A 98 -9.90 -3.62 9.55
N ASP A 99 -9.08 -4.49 10.17
CA ASP A 99 -7.96 -4.07 11.00
C ASP A 99 -6.91 -3.32 10.17
N CYS A 100 -6.59 -3.83 8.98
CA CYS A 100 -5.68 -3.15 8.06
C CYS A 100 -6.21 -1.76 7.66
N ALA A 101 -7.49 -1.66 7.31
CA ALA A 101 -8.12 -0.39 6.95
C ALA A 101 -8.08 0.61 8.11
N ASN A 102 -8.34 0.18 9.34
CA ASN A 102 -8.29 1.02 10.53
C ASN A 102 -6.88 1.58 10.77
N VAL A 103 -5.84 0.76 10.62
CA VAL A 103 -4.44 1.23 10.73
C VAL A 103 -4.12 2.27 9.67
N ILE A 104 -4.54 2.06 8.43
CA ILE A 104 -4.32 3.01 7.33
C ILE A 104 -5.04 4.32 7.62
N LEU A 105 -6.32 4.28 7.96
CA LEU A 105 -7.12 5.47 8.24
C LEU A 105 -6.57 6.27 9.42
N PHE A 106 -6.23 5.62 10.52
CA PHE A 106 -5.66 6.28 11.69
C PHE A 106 -4.39 7.07 11.34
N ASN A 107 -3.52 6.53 10.49
CA ASN A 107 -2.29 7.19 10.09
C ASN A 107 -2.48 8.23 8.97
N LEU A 108 -3.54 8.10 8.16
CA LEU A 108 -3.81 9.01 7.05
C LEU A 108 -4.56 10.26 7.52
N VAL A 109 -5.51 10.11 8.43
CA VAL A 109 -6.40 11.18 8.91
C VAL A 109 -5.74 11.94 10.07
N ASN A 110 -4.78 12.79 9.76
CA ASN A 110 -4.22 13.74 10.72
C ASN A 110 -3.97 15.09 10.03
N ASP A 111 -4.16 16.19 10.75
CA ASP A 111 -3.96 17.55 10.26
C ASP A 111 -2.71 18.21 10.87
N ALA A 112 -1.91 17.46 11.62
CA ALA A 112 -0.67 17.93 12.21
C ALA A 112 0.40 18.18 11.13
N ASN A 113 1.40 18.98 11.45
CA ASN A 113 2.57 19.20 10.59
C ASN A 113 3.50 17.98 10.58
N LEU A 114 2.92 16.86 10.16
CA LEU A 114 3.63 15.60 9.97
C LEU A 114 2.96 14.78 8.85
N THR A 115 3.71 13.86 8.29
CA THR A 115 3.19 12.81 7.40
C THR A 115 3.79 11.49 7.84
N VAL A 116 2.94 10.49 8.05
CA VAL A 116 3.40 9.11 8.19
C VAL A 116 3.84 8.63 6.81
N ALA A 117 5.15 8.52 6.60
CA ALA A 117 5.70 8.26 5.28
C ALA A 117 5.42 6.84 4.79
N ASP A 118 5.61 5.85 5.69
CA ASP A 118 5.41 4.44 5.40
C ASP A 118 4.69 3.74 6.55
N ILE A 119 3.82 2.80 6.19
CA ILE A 119 3.13 1.91 7.11
C ILE A 119 3.47 0.48 6.68
N LEU A 120 4.27 -0.21 7.47
CA LEU A 120 4.52 -1.64 7.32
C LEU A 120 3.61 -2.38 8.29
N ILE A 121 2.74 -3.24 7.77
CA ILE A 121 1.78 -4.01 8.56
C ILE A 121 2.09 -5.48 8.37
N GLU A 122 2.54 -6.15 9.40
CA GLU A 122 2.88 -7.56 9.37
C GLU A 122 1.98 -8.37 10.31
N ARG A 123 1.82 -9.65 9.98
CA ARG A 123 1.10 -10.59 10.86
C ARG A 123 1.92 -10.82 12.13
N ASN A 124 1.24 -10.88 13.25
CA ASN A 124 1.87 -11.30 14.50
C ASN A 124 2.01 -12.83 14.59
N TYR A 125 1.06 -13.57 14.00
CA TYR A 125 1.10 -15.04 13.92
C TYR A 125 1.45 -15.49 12.50
N VAL A 126 2.22 -16.53 12.40
CA VAL A 126 2.65 -17.15 11.14
C VAL A 126 2.38 -18.65 11.12
#